data_ac252edfe6d406d452226426aafe0843
#
_entry.id   ac252edfe6d406d452226426aafe0843
#
_cell.length_a   1.000
_cell.length_b   1.000
_cell.length_c   1.000
_cell.angle_alpha   90.00
_cell.angle_beta   90.00
_cell.angle_gamma   90.00
#
_symmetry.space_group_name_H-M   'P 1'
#
loop_
_entity.id
_entity.type
_entity.pdbx_description
1 polymer ?
#
loop_
_entity_poly.entity_id
_entity_poly.type
_entity_poly.pdbx_seq_one_letter_code
_entity_poly.pdbx_strand_id
1 'polypeptide(L)'
;MSDRANDSQFFVIADNPILVGLGDGFSWIRFEGKGSFANSSAVKAFGEQRIAAGETCVVVDLGGCTGMDSTFMGTLAGLAVRLSALAGGGLQIAGVDERNRRSLEDLGLDFLMAIDPPEAAWRGAEESIRNGLMPPQATPNLIPIQRARQILEAHQLLAGMSEKNSQQFHEVVTLLENEVADKEKLAQPE
;
A
#
# COMPACT_ATOMS: atom_id res chain seq x y z
N MET A 1 33.45 39.13 -23.12
CA MET A 1 33.75 37.74 -22.76
C MET A 1 32.73 37.37 -21.71
N SER A 2 31.75 36.59 -22.13
CA SER A 2 30.54 36.32 -21.35
C SER A 2 30.68 34.96 -20.72
N ASP A 3 30.75 34.94 -19.39
CA ASP A 3 30.75 33.72 -18.59
C ASP A 3 29.31 33.26 -18.45
N ARG A 4 28.95 32.17 -19.15
CA ARG A 4 27.67 31.51 -18.94
C ARG A 4 27.87 30.52 -17.81
N ALA A 5 27.43 30.89 -16.63
CA ALA A 5 27.25 29.97 -15.54
C ALA A 5 26.28 28.87 -15.97
N ASN A 6 26.78 27.64 -15.94
CA ASN A 6 26.02 26.41 -16.21
C ASN A 6 25.12 26.14 -14.99
N ASP A 7 23.86 26.57 -15.08
CA ASP A 7 22.83 26.22 -14.11
C ASP A 7 22.49 24.74 -14.31
N SER A 8 23.28 23.89 -13.69
CA SER A 8 22.92 22.48 -13.50
C SER A 8 21.75 22.44 -12.51
N GLN A 9 20.52 22.48 -13.05
CA GLN A 9 19.34 22.13 -12.29
C GLN A 9 19.51 20.67 -11.84
N PHE A 10 19.94 20.50 -10.60
CA PHE A 10 19.76 19.23 -9.90
C PHE A 10 18.26 19.01 -9.75
N PHE A 11 17.67 18.25 -10.66
CA PHE A 11 16.40 17.60 -10.39
C PHE A 11 16.66 16.65 -9.22
N VAL A 12 16.24 17.06 -8.03
CA VAL A 12 16.02 16.14 -6.93
C VAL A 12 14.90 15.23 -7.42
N ILE A 13 15.26 14.04 -7.90
CA ILE A 13 14.31 12.96 -8.09
C ILE A 13 13.76 12.75 -6.69
N ALA A 14 12.52 13.15 -6.45
CA ALA A 14 11.82 12.83 -5.20
C ALA A 14 11.95 11.32 -5.04
N ASP A 15 12.63 10.87 -3.98
CA ASP A 15 12.79 9.46 -3.67
C ASP A 15 11.39 8.84 -3.68
N ASN A 16 11.11 8.05 -4.72
CA ASN A 16 9.85 7.35 -4.79
C ASN A 16 9.87 6.28 -3.70
N PRO A 17 9.03 6.38 -2.66
CA PRO A 17 9.08 5.45 -1.54
C PRO A 17 8.66 4.03 -1.93
N ILE A 18 8.29 3.81 -3.20
CA ILE A 18 7.79 2.55 -3.71
C ILE A 18 8.67 2.09 -4.86
N LEU A 19 9.22 0.88 -4.71
CA LEU A 19 9.91 0.16 -5.75
C LEU A 19 9.17 -1.15 -6.02
N VAL A 20 9.10 -1.57 -7.26
CA VAL A 20 8.34 -2.76 -7.66
C VAL A 20 9.16 -3.68 -8.54
N GLY A 21 8.83 -4.96 -8.52
CA GLY A 21 9.45 -5.98 -9.35
C GLY A 21 8.55 -7.19 -9.52
N LEU A 22 8.96 -8.08 -10.42
CA LEU A 22 8.28 -9.35 -10.68
C LEU A 22 9.25 -10.48 -10.38
N GLY A 23 8.80 -11.47 -9.63
CA GLY A 23 9.49 -12.73 -9.38
C GLY A 23 8.82 -13.88 -10.10
N ASP A 24 9.31 -15.08 -9.88
CA ASP A 24 8.69 -16.30 -10.39
C ASP A 24 7.51 -16.69 -9.48
N GLY A 25 6.30 -16.40 -9.95
CA GLY A 25 5.05 -16.67 -9.23
C GLY A 25 4.69 -15.66 -8.16
N PHE A 26 5.33 -14.50 -8.11
CA PHE A 26 4.94 -13.41 -7.21
C PHE A 26 5.32 -12.03 -7.76
N SER A 27 4.61 -11.01 -7.29
CA SER A 27 4.96 -9.60 -7.50
C SER A 27 5.50 -9.01 -6.20
N TRP A 28 6.51 -8.13 -6.30
CA TRP A 28 7.19 -7.52 -5.15
C TRP A 28 6.95 -6.02 -5.13
N ILE A 29 6.53 -5.51 -3.96
CA ILE A 29 6.41 -4.09 -3.66
C ILE A 29 7.32 -3.79 -2.47
N ARG A 30 8.40 -3.06 -2.69
CA ARG A 30 9.23 -2.55 -1.59
C ARG A 30 8.77 -1.15 -1.22
N PHE A 31 8.58 -0.95 0.07
CA PHE A 31 8.19 0.33 0.62
C PHE A 31 9.30 0.90 1.52
N GLU A 32 9.67 2.17 1.28
CA GLU A 32 10.67 2.88 2.07
C GLU A 32 10.07 4.13 2.73
N GLY A 33 10.49 4.40 3.98
CA GLY A 33 9.98 5.53 4.75
C GLY A 33 8.62 5.26 5.39
N LYS A 34 7.79 6.31 5.55
CA LYS A 34 6.50 6.22 6.25
C LYS A 34 5.36 5.82 5.30
N GLY A 35 4.73 4.68 5.55
CA GLY A 35 3.49 4.26 4.89
C GLY A 35 2.32 5.14 5.33
N SER A 36 1.71 5.87 4.38
CA SER A 36 0.67 6.85 4.69
C SER A 36 -0.40 6.93 3.60
N PHE A 37 -1.48 7.66 3.89
CA PHE A 37 -2.53 7.96 2.90
C PHE A 37 -1.99 8.59 1.61
N ALA A 38 -0.86 9.29 1.67
CA ALA A 38 -0.29 9.98 0.52
C ALA A 38 0.31 9.01 -0.52
N ASN A 39 0.77 7.84 -0.09
CA ASN A 39 1.46 6.86 -0.94
C ASN A 39 0.72 5.52 -1.05
N SER A 40 -0.32 5.29 -0.26
CA SER A 40 -1.12 4.06 -0.31
C SER A 40 -1.80 3.82 -1.66
N SER A 41 -2.14 4.89 -2.42
CA SER A 41 -2.74 4.77 -3.74
C SER A 41 -1.83 4.08 -4.77
N ALA A 42 -0.53 4.31 -4.71
CA ALA A 42 0.43 3.67 -5.61
C ALA A 42 0.59 2.18 -5.28
N VAL A 43 0.63 1.82 -4.00
CA VAL A 43 0.64 0.40 -3.55
C VAL A 43 -0.63 -0.30 -3.99
N LYS A 44 -1.81 0.33 -3.78
CA LYS A 44 -3.10 -0.21 -4.22
C LYS A 44 -3.13 -0.45 -5.72
N ALA A 45 -2.78 0.57 -6.50
CA ALA A 45 -2.84 0.50 -7.97
C ALA A 45 -1.92 -0.60 -8.53
N PHE A 46 -0.70 -0.71 -8.05
CA PHE A 46 0.20 -1.77 -8.50
C PHE A 46 -0.33 -3.16 -8.11
N GLY A 47 -0.73 -3.35 -6.83
CA GLY A 47 -1.29 -4.61 -6.38
C GLY A 47 -2.54 -5.04 -7.18
N GLU A 48 -3.48 -4.12 -7.40
CA GLU A 48 -4.68 -4.38 -8.21
C GLU A 48 -4.35 -4.71 -9.66
N GLN A 49 -3.38 -4.02 -10.26
CA GLN A 49 -2.90 -4.32 -11.61
C GLN A 49 -2.33 -5.75 -11.69
N ARG A 50 -1.58 -6.18 -10.68
CA ARG A 50 -1.01 -7.54 -10.64
C ARG A 50 -2.08 -8.60 -10.46
N ILE A 51 -3.04 -8.37 -9.57
CA ILE A 51 -4.21 -9.25 -9.39
C ILE A 51 -5.00 -9.38 -10.71
N ALA A 52 -5.26 -8.27 -11.40
CA ALA A 52 -5.94 -8.27 -12.69
C ALA A 52 -5.15 -9.00 -13.79
N ALA A 53 -3.82 -9.03 -13.70
CA ALA A 53 -2.94 -9.80 -14.59
C ALA A 53 -2.86 -11.30 -14.25
N GLY A 54 -3.59 -11.77 -13.23
CA GLY A 54 -3.64 -13.18 -12.82
C GLY A 54 -2.62 -13.56 -11.75
N GLU A 55 -1.93 -12.59 -11.14
CA GLU A 55 -1.01 -12.86 -10.03
C GLU A 55 -1.79 -13.26 -8.79
N THR A 56 -1.37 -14.33 -8.15
CA THR A 56 -1.99 -14.83 -6.91
C THR A 56 -1.17 -14.53 -5.66
N CYS A 57 0.10 -14.16 -5.81
CA CYS A 57 0.98 -13.80 -4.70
C CYS A 57 1.53 -12.39 -4.87
N VAL A 58 1.28 -11.52 -3.90
CA VAL A 58 1.91 -10.20 -3.81
C VAL A 58 2.69 -10.13 -2.51
N VAL A 59 3.95 -9.74 -2.59
CA VAL A 59 4.84 -9.55 -1.45
C VAL A 59 5.03 -8.06 -1.22
N VAL A 60 4.81 -7.60 0.02
CA VAL A 60 5.10 -6.23 0.44
C VAL A 60 6.28 -6.24 1.39
N ASP A 61 7.41 -5.73 0.91
CA ASP A 61 8.66 -5.60 1.68
C ASP A 61 8.64 -4.30 2.48
N LEU A 62 8.53 -4.44 3.79
CA LEU A 62 8.53 -3.37 4.77
C LEU A 62 9.90 -3.15 5.44
N GLY A 63 10.97 -3.76 4.93
CA GLY A 63 12.31 -3.65 5.50
C GLY A 63 12.89 -2.23 5.55
N GLY A 64 12.35 -1.31 4.73
CA GLY A 64 12.66 0.12 4.76
C GLY A 64 11.55 0.99 5.38
N CYS A 65 10.45 0.38 5.86
CA CYS A 65 9.29 1.09 6.37
C CYS A 65 9.50 1.57 7.81
N THR A 66 9.42 2.86 8.05
CA THR A 66 9.64 3.47 9.37
C THR A 66 8.37 3.60 10.21
N GLY A 67 7.21 3.24 9.68
CA GLY A 67 5.92 3.24 10.35
C GLY A 67 4.77 3.32 9.35
N MET A 68 3.56 2.99 9.79
CA MET A 68 2.37 2.96 8.94
C MET A 68 1.22 3.71 9.61
N ASP A 69 0.40 4.43 8.82
CA ASP A 69 -0.90 4.92 9.28
C ASP A 69 -2.02 3.90 8.95
N SER A 70 -3.21 4.16 9.48
CA SER A 70 -4.38 3.29 9.29
C SER A 70 -4.80 3.17 7.81
N THR A 71 -4.67 4.23 7.03
CA THR A 71 -5.00 4.19 5.59
C THR A 71 -4.08 3.24 4.84
N PHE A 72 -2.77 3.28 5.15
CA PHE A 72 -1.80 2.37 4.53
C PHE A 72 -2.07 0.91 4.95
N MET A 73 -2.27 0.65 6.24
CA MET A 73 -2.59 -0.68 6.75
C MET A 73 -3.91 -1.22 6.18
N GLY A 74 -4.95 -0.38 6.09
CA GLY A 74 -6.21 -0.75 5.45
C GLY A 74 -6.09 -1.03 3.95
N THR A 75 -5.16 -0.34 3.27
CA THR A 75 -4.84 -0.65 1.86
C THR A 75 -4.20 -2.02 1.71
N LEU A 76 -3.27 -2.39 2.59
CA LEU A 76 -2.68 -3.75 2.60
C LEU A 76 -3.76 -4.80 2.87
N ALA A 77 -4.64 -4.54 3.84
CA ALA A 77 -5.77 -5.43 4.14
C ALA A 77 -6.69 -5.62 2.93
N GLY A 78 -6.99 -4.55 2.19
CA GLY A 78 -7.80 -4.60 0.97
C GLY A 78 -7.18 -5.47 -0.12
N LEU A 79 -5.88 -5.39 -0.33
CA LEU A 79 -5.16 -6.27 -1.25
C LEU A 79 -5.16 -7.72 -0.76
N ALA A 80 -4.97 -7.95 0.54
CA ALA A 80 -4.98 -9.28 1.12
C ALA A 80 -6.35 -9.98 0.94
N VAL A 81 -7.45 -9.26 1.18
CA VAL A 81 -8.82 -9.77 0.96
C VAL A 81 -9.04 -10.15 -0.51
N ARG A 82 -8.60 -9.30 -1.45
CA ARG A 82 -8.75 -9.60 -2.89
C ARG A 82 -7.94 -10.82 -3.31
N LEU A 83 -6.70 -10.94 -2.82
CA LEU A 83 -5.85 -12.09 -3.12
C LEU A 83 -6.40 -13.38 -2.51
N SER A 84 -6.91 -13.34 -1.28
CA SER A 84 -7.49 -14.53 -0.61
C SER A 84 -8.73 -15.10 -1.31
N ALA A 85 -9.40 -14.29 -2.13
CA ALA A 85 -10.50 -14.75 -2.97
C ALA A 85 -10.04 -15.58 -4.19
N LEU A 86 -8.76 -15.58 -4.50
CA LEU A 86 -8.16 -16.38 -5.58
C LEU A 86 -7.67 -17.72 -5.03
N ALA A 87 -7.77 -18.78 -5.84
CA ALA A 87 -7.30 -20.10 -5.44
C ALA A 87 -5.78 -20.08 -5.15
N GLY A 88 -5.39 -20.36 -3.90
CA GLY A 88 -3.99 -20.30 -3.44
C GLY A 88 -3.44 -18.89 -3.33
N GLY A 89 -4.30 -17.87 -3.41
CA GLY A 89 -3.87 -16.48 -3.37
C GLY A 89 -3.59 -15.96 -1.96
N GLY A 90 -2.67 -15.00 -1.84
CA GLY A 90 -2.36 -14.37 -0.56
C GLY A 90 -1.39 -13.20 -0.66
N LEU A 91 -1.49 -12.30 0.31
CA LEU A 91 -0.53 -11.23 0.55
C LEU A 91 0.51 -11.72 1.54
N GLN A 92 1.78 -11.47 1.24
CA GLN A 92 2.88 -11.75 2.15
C GLN A 92 3.60 -10.46 2.54
N ILE A 93 4.01 -10.35 3.78
CA ILE A 93 4.83 -9.24 4.27
C ILE A 93 6.25 -9.76 4.47
N ALA A 94 7.23 -9.02 3.95
CA ALA A 94 8.65 -9.32 4.08
C ALA A 94 9.38 -8.24 4.88
N GLY A 95 10.35 -8.65 5.71
CA GLY A 95 11.30 -7.75 6.36
C GLY A 95 10.68 -6.79 7.37
N VAL A 96 9.56 -7.13 7.99
CA VAL A 96 8.88 -6.26 8.94
C VAL A 96 9.65 -6.21 10.27
N ASP A 97 9.85 -5.01 10.80
CA ASP A 97 10.38 -4.83 12.15
C ASP A 97 9.31 -5.11 13.23
N GLU A 98 9.74 -5.24 14.47
CA GLU A 98 8.87 -5.57 15.61
C GLU A 98 7.76 -4.53 15.83
N ARG A 99 8.04 -3.23 15.60
CA ARG A 99 7.07 -2.16 15.76
C ARG A 99 5.96 -2.24 14.70
N ASN A 100 6.36 -2.41 13.44
CA ASN A 100 5.42 -2.51 12.34
C ASN A 100 4.62 -3.82 12.43
N ARG A 101 5.26 -4.92 12.86
CA ARG A 101 4.60 -6.20 13.13
C ARG A 101 3.48 -6.02 14.15
N ARG A 102 3.76 -5.42 15.30
CA ARG A 102 2.74 -5.15 16.34
C ARG A 102 1.61 -4.29 15.82
N SER A 103 1.91 -3.29 15.00
CA SER A 103 0.87 -2.45 14.41
C SER A 103 -0.10 -3.24 13.51
N LEU A 104 0.39 -4.23 12.78
CA LEU A 104 -0.44 -5.14 11.97
C LEU A 104 -1.25 -6.11 12.86
N GLU A 105 -0.61 -6.72 13.84
CA GLU A 105 -1.22 -7.67 14.77
C GLU A 105 -2.31 -7.01 15.65
N ASP A 106 -2.08 -5.78 16.13
CA ASP A 106 -3.03 -5.03 16.95
C ASP A 106 -4.37 -4.78 16.23
N LEU A 107 -4.36 -4.77 14.89
CA LEU A 107 -5.53 -4.64 14.05
C LEU A 107 -6.04 -6.00 13.52
N GLY A 108 -5.40 -7.11 13.87
CA GLY A 108 -5.76 -8.46 13.43
C GLY A 108 -5.42 -8.74 11.96
N LEU A 109 -4.47 -8.01 11.38
CA LEU A 109 -4.10 -8.15 9.97
C LEU A 109 -3.22 -9.38 9.70
N ASP A 110 -2.61 -9.95 10.73
CA ASP A 110 -1.89 -11.23 10.70
C ASP A 110 -2.80 -12.43 10.33
N PHE A 111 -4.12 -12.29 10.48
CA PHE A 111 -5.08 -13.28 9.98
C PHE A 111 -5.36 -13.17 8.48
N LEU A 112 -5.09 -12.00 7.88
CA LEU A 112 -5.31 -11.75 6.45
C LEU A 112 -4.08 -11.95 5.58
N MET A 113 -2.90 -11.77 6.14
CA MET A 113 -1.63 -11.77 5.42
C MET A 113 -0.57 -12.57 6.16
N ALA A 114 0.29 -13.26 5.41
CA ALA A 114 1.39 -14.02 5.99
C ALA A 114 2.58 -13.09 6.29
N ILE A 115 2.89 -12.89 7.56
CA ILE A 115 3.98 -12.01 8.00
C ILE A 115 5.28 -12.80 8.14
N ASP A 116 6.27 -12.49 7.31
CA ASP A 116 7.57 -13.15 7.24
C ASP A 116 7.48 -14.68 7.16
N PRO A 117 6.64 -15.25 6.24
CA PRO A 117 6.44 -16.71 6.21
C PRO A 117 7.78 -17.44 5.97
N PRO A 118 8.11 -18.47 6.77
CA PRO A 118 9.40 -19.14 6.69
C PRO A 118 9.60 -19.93 5.38
N GLU A 119 8.52 -20.44 4.80
CA GLU A 119 8.52 -21.26 3.59
C GLU A 119 8.24 -20.45 2.31
N ALA A 120 8.38 -19.12 2.35
CA ALA A 120 8.12 -18.29 1.17
C ALA A 120 9.14 -18.54 0.05
N ALA A 121 8.66 -18.59 -1.20
CA ALA A 121 9.50 -18.85 -2.36
C ALA A 121 10.62 -17.82 -2.58
N TRP A 122 10.45 -16.61 -2.05
CA TRP A 122 11.43 -15.52 -2.12
C TRP A 122 12.52 -15.56 -1.04
N ARG A 123 12.40 -16.45 -0.05
CA ARG A 123 13.41 -16.55 1.03
C ARG A 123 14.80 -16.88 0.50
N GLY A 124 15.78 -16.13 0.97
CA GLY A 124 17.18 -16.23 0.56
C GLY A 124 17.51 -15.49 -0.75
N ALA A 125 16.51 -14.90 -1.42
CA ALA A 125 16.69 -14.10 -2.63
C ALA A 125 16.41 -12.61 -2.41
N GLU A 126 16.08 -12.18 -1.19
CA GLU A 126 15.58 -10.82 -0.89
C GLU A 126 16.53 -9.73 -1.38
N GLU A 127 17.84 -9.88 -1.18
CA GLU A 127 18.83 -8.91 -1.64
C GLU A 127 18.88 -8.82 -3.17
N SER A 128 18.87 -9.96 -3.84
CA SER A 128 18.84 -10.00 -5.30
C SER A 128 17.57 -9.39 -5.87
N ILE A 129 16.42 -9.65 -5.24
CA ILE A 129 15.14 -9.05 -5.62
C ILE A 129 15.23 -7.53 -5.45
N ARG A 130 15.65 -7.04 -4.29
CA ARG A 130 15.77 -5.60 -3.99
C ARG A 130 16.65 -4.86 -4.98
N ASN A 131 17.74 -5.47 -5.40
CA ASN A 131 18.68 -4.89 -6.38
C ASN A 131 18.09 -4.76 -7.79
N GLY A 132 17.04 -5.51 -8.11
CA GLY A 132 16.35 -5.49 -9.41
C GLY A 132 15.08 -4.63 -9.44
N LEU A 133 14.69 -4.02 -8.32
CA LEU A 133 13.45 -3.24 -8.22
C LEU A 133 13.58 -1.89 -8.94
N MET A 134 12.45 -1.44 -9.49
CA MET A 134 12.34 -0.17 -10.19
C MET A 134 11.12 0.62 -9.69
N PRO A 135 11.09 1.94 -9.86
CA PRO A 135 9.88 2.72 -9.62
C PRO A 135 8.71 2.18 -10.47
N PRO A 136 7.48 2.20 -9.96
CA PRO A 136 6.30 1.79 -10.73
C PRO A 136 6.13 2.69 -11.96
N GLN A 137 5.68 2.12 -13.07
CA GLN A 137 5.55 2.84 -14.36
C GLN A 137 4.55 3.99 -14.30
N ALA A 138 3.55 3.89 -13.45
CA ALA A 138 2.55 4.94 -13.23
C ALA A 138 2.16 5.02 -11.77
N THR A 139 2.05 6.24 -11.26
CA THR A 139 1.46 6.53 -9.95
C THR A 139 0.11 7.19 -10.19
N PRO A 140 -0.99 6.70 -9.59
CA PRO A 140 -2.30 7.27 -9.78
C PRO A 140 -2.35 8.72 -9.30
N ASN A 141 -2.81 9.62 -10.17
CA ASN A 141 -3.14 10.98 -9.77
C ASN A 141 -4.64 11.03 -9.43
N LEU A 142 -4.97 10.69 -8.18
CA LEU A 142 -6.35 10.66 -7.72
C LEU A 142 -6.91 12.07 -7.55
N ILE A 143 -8.08 12.33 -8.12
CA ILE A 143 -8.86 13.52 -7.81
C ILE A 143 -9.40 13.42 -6.36
N PRO A 144 -9.78 14.56 -5.74
CA PRO A 144 -10.14 14.59 -4.31
C PRO A 144 -11.19 13.56 -3.88
N ILE A 145 -12.23 13.34 -4.70
CA ILE A 145 -13.27 12.36 -4.38
C ILE A 145 -12.76 10.91 -4.42
N GLN A 146 -11.91 10.57 -5.38
CA GLN A 146 -11.32 9.23 -5.48
C GLN A 146 -10.42 8.94 -4.27
N ARG A 147 -9.66 9.94 -3.84
CA ARG A 147 -8.81 9.86 -2.65
C ARG A 147 -9.64 9.65 -1.39
N ALA A 148 -10.71 10.44 -1.21
CA ALA A 148 -11.60 10.30 -0.06
C ALA A 148 -12.25 8.91 -0.01
N ARG A 149 -12.73 8.39 -1.14
CA ARG A 149 -13.28 7.04 -1.24
C ARG A 149 -12.26 5.96 -0.89
N GLN A 150 -11.01 6.09 -1.36
CA GLN A 150 -9.96 5.13 -1.02
C GLN A 150 -9.63 5.12 0.47
N ILE A 151 -9.59 6.30 1.10
CA ILE A 151 -9.35 6.40 2.55
C ILE A 151 -10.53 5.79 3.31
N LEU A 152 -11.76 6.08 2.91
CA LEU A 152 -12.97 5.50 3.50
C LEU A 152 -12.97 3.96 3.39
N GLU A 153 -12.72 3.42 2.19
CA GLU A 153 -12.64 1.97 1.96
C GLU A 153 -11.64 1.29 2.91
N ALA A 154 -10.45 1.89 3.06
CA ALA A 154 -9.42 1.38 3.95
C ALA A 154 -9.88 1.32 5.42
N HIS A 155 -10.55 2.38 5.91
CA HIS A 155 -11.03 2.44 7.29
C HIS A 155 -12.26 1.55 7.53
N GLN A 156 -13.18 1.47 6.58
CA GLN A 156 -14.33 0.54 6.65
C GLN A 156 -13.86 -0.91 6.75
N LEU A 157 -12.83 -1.28 5.98
CA LEU A 157 -12.27 -2.61 6.02
C LEU A 157 -11.63 -2.90 7.39
N LEU A 158 -10.82 -1.99 7.93
CA LEU A 158 -10.25 -2.14 9.26
C LEU A 158 -11.33 -2.24 10.34
N ALA A 159 -12.37 -1.41 10.26
CA ALA A 159 -13.50 -1.44 11.20
C ALA A 159 -14.23 -2.79 11.19
N GLY A 160 -14.33 -3.43 10.02
CA GLY A 160 -14.97 -4.73 9.86
C GLY A 160 -14.20 -5.93 10.40
N MET A 161 -12.91 -5.75 10.77
CA MET A 161 -12.06 -6.86 11.22
C MET A 161 -12.41 -7.39 12.62
N SER A 162 -12.88 -6.53 13.52
CA SER A 162 -13.25 -6.90 14.89
C SER A 162 -14.14 -5.85 15.54
N GLU A 163 -14.83 -6.24 16.63
CA GLU A 163 -15.60 -5.29 17.44
C GLU A 163 -14.72 -4.17 18.00
N LYS A 164 -13.51 -4.48 18.45
CA LYS A 164 -12.51 -3.49 18.90
C LYS A 164 -12.21 -2.47 17.81
N ASN A 165 -11.95 -2.94 16.61
CA ASN A 165 -11.65 -2.07 15.46
C ASN A 165 -12.87 -1.25 15.04
N SER A 166 -14.07 -1.85 15.07
CA SER A 166 -15.33 -1.15 14.80
C SER A 166 -15.48 0.07 15.71
N GLN A 167 -15.28 -0.12 17.01
CA GLN A 167 -15.34 0.98 17.98
C GLN A 167 -14.22 2.01 17.76
N GLN A 168 -13.00 1.54 17.48
CA GLN A 168 -11.82 2.41 17.27
C GLN A 168 -11.98 3.31 16.03
N PHE A 169 -12.55 2.79 14.96
CA PHE A 169 -12.64 3.49 13.66
C PHE A 169 -14.02 4.13 13.41
N HIS A 170 -14.99 3.96 14.30
CA HIS A 170 -16.36 4.46 14.11
C HIS A 170 -16.43 5.94 13.74
N GLU A 171 -15.78 6.80 14.52
CA GLU A 171 -15.82 8.25 14.29
C GLU A 171 -15.18 8.64 12.96
N VAL A 172 -14.00 8.07 12.64
CA VAL A 172 -13.30 8.40 11.41
C VAL A 172 -14.06 7.89 10.18
N VAL A 173 -14.69 6.72 10.24
CA VAL A 173 -15.55 6.20 9.16
C VAL A 173 -16.73 7.13 8.94
N THR A 174 -17.43 7.55 9.99
CA THR A 174 -18.57 8.48 9.90
C THR A 174 -18.14 9.83 9.27
N LEU A 175 -17.01 10.39 9.68
CA LEU A 175 -16.48 11.62 9.09
C LEU A 175 -16.14 11.48 7.63
N LEU A 176 -15.52 10.36 7.23
CA LEU A 176 -15.15 10.08 5.83
C LEU A 176 -16.38 9.82 4.95
N GLU A 177 -17.42 9.16 5.48
CA GLU A 177 -18.69 8.97 4.77
C GLU A 177 -19.35 10.31 4.45
N ASN A 178 -19.39 11.24 5.41
CA ASN A 178 -19.90 12.60 5.20
C ASN A 178 -19.05 13.37 4.18
N GLU A 179 -17.71 13.28 4.27
CA GLU A 179 -16.80 13.93 3.32
C GLU A 179 -17.02 13.42 1.88
N VAL A 180 -17.17 12.10 1.71
CA VAL A 180 -17.44 11.51 0.40
C VAL A 180 -18.78 11.98 -0.13
N ALA A 181 -19.85 11.95 0.69
CA ALA A 181 -21.18 12.39 0.30
C ALA A 181 -21.22 13.87 -0.13
N ASP A 182 -20.49 14.74 0.58
CA ASP A 182 -20.42 16.17 0.23
C ASP A 182 -19.64 16.41 -1.07
N LYS A 183 -18.54 15.69 -1.29
CA LYS A 183 -17.79 15.75 -2.55
C LYS A 183 -18.59 15.21 -3.74
N GLU A 184 -19.44 14.20 -3.53
CA GLU A 184 -20.34 13.66 -4.55
C GLU A 184 -21.40 14.67 -4.97
N LYS A 185 -22.01 15.39 -4.02
CA LYS A 185 -22.97 16.46 -4.30
C LYS A 185 -22.34 17.58 -5.14
N LEU A 186 -21.11 17.97 -4.81
CA LEU A 186 -20.36 19.01 -5.53
C LEU A 186 -19.92 18.59 -6.94
N ALA A 187 -19.83 17.30 -7.21
CA ALA A 187 -19.42 16.74 -8.49
C ALA A 187 -20.59 16.50 -9.47
N GLN A 188 -21.86 16.63 -9.01
CA GLN A 188 -23.04 16.54 -9.89
C GLN A 188 -23.26 17.88 -10.58
N PRO A 189 -23.22 17.95 -11.92
CA PRO A 189 -23.63 19.16 -12.64
C PRO A 189 -25.14 19.39 -12.45
N GLU A 190 -25.54 20.64 -12.30
CA GLU A 190 -26.94 21.09 -12.34
C GLU A 190 -27.60 20.76 -13.67
#